data_f44fe2dea39cebf8ee836d9f83f9afb8
#
_entry.id   f44fe2dea39cebf8ee836d9f83f9afb8
#
_cell.length_a   1.000
_cell.length_b   1.000
_cell.length_c   1.000
_cell.angle_alpha   90.00
_cell.angle_beta   90.00
_cell.angle_gamma   90.00
#
_symmetry.space_group_name_H-M   'P 1'
#
loop_
_entity.id
_entity.type
_entity.pdbx_description
1 polymer ?
#
loop_
_entity_poly.entity_id
_entity_poly.type
_entity_poly.pdbx_seq_one_letter_code
_entity_poly.pdbx_strand_id
1 'polypeptide(L)'
;IILNAFFGVLINAANAIANQVYTAVYQFVNSFQVAYSPYLMQTYAQEKFENLKKLIVFFSKFSIFLYLLVAVPLFTFTEFILQIWLNDVPDYALLFTRLTLIVVFFEVLSAPLWLTVQASGNIQRYQIIISFILILNLPIAYMCFMEWNQPVFAFVAKIFTAILAFIFRVYSVGLLGCLNIKEYVTGLLLRLVGLLVVIIPIIYFNFYHKISSISEMMLNTFSIIFLLIIVAFFLLLNRNEYKIIFKFISKIFKKV
;
A
#
# COMPACT_ATOMS: atom_id res chain seq x y z
N ILE A 1 -18.28 10.49 -9.88
CA ILE A 1 -19.19 11.52 -10.44
C ILE A 1 -18.43 12.39 -11.43
N ILE A 2 -17.36 13.12 -11.04
CA ILE A 2 -16.63 14.04 -11.93
C ILE A 2 -16.06 13.30 -13.15
N LEU A 3 -15.42 12.15 -12.98
CA LEU A 3 -14.86 11.36 -14.07
C LEU A 3 -15.93 10.98 -15.12
N ASN A 4 -17.13 10.62 -14.66
CA ASN A 4 -18.26 10.30 -15.55
C ASN A 4 -18.79 11.53 -16.30
N ALA A 5 -18.79 12.69 -15.63
CA ALA A 5 -19.27 13.94 -16.25
C ALA A 5 -18.34 14.42 -17.38
N PHE A 6 -17.03 14.22 -17.27
CA PHE A 6 -16.06 14.62 -18.29
C PHE A 6 -15.83 13.58 -19.39
N PHE A 7 -15.79 12.29 -19.04
CA PHE A 7 -15.31 11.25 -19.93
C PHE A 7 -16.33 10.13 -20.21
N GLY A 8 -17.53 10.22 -19.64
CA GLY A 8 -18.62 9.30 -19.92
C GLY A 8 -18.55 7.96 -19.19
N VAL A 9 -19.50 7.07 -19.55
CA VAL A 9 -19.77 5.82 -18.84
C VAL A 9 -18.66 4.79 -19.00
N LEU A 10 -18.03 4.69 -20.17
CA LEU A 10 -16.98 3.69 -20.44
C LEU A 10 -15.74 3.91 -19.53
N ILE A 11 -15.30 5.15 -19.39
CA ILE A 11 -14.18 5.49 -18.51
C ILE A 11 -14.56 5.28 -17.03
N ASN A 12 -15.84 5.52 -16.69
CA ASN A 12 -16.31 5.22 -15.35
C ASN A 12 -16.36 3.71 -15.04
N ALA A 13 -16.66 2.88 -16.06
CA ALA A 13 -16.56 1.41 -15.93
C ALA A 13 -15.12 0.96 -15.66
N ALA A 14 -14.13 1.52 -16.38
CA ALA A 14 -12.71 1.27 -16.11
C ALA A 14 -12.32 1.65 -14.66
N ASN A 15 -12.83 2.79 -14.15
CA ASN A 15 -12.61 3.19 -12.75
C ASN A 15 -13.30 2.23 -11.76
N ALA A 16 -14.46 1.67 -12.09
CA ALA A 16 -15.13 0.68 -11.24
C ALA A 16 -14.31 -0.61 -11.11
N ILE A 17 -13.71 -1.09 -12.20
CA ILE A 17 -12.80 -2.25 -12.21
C ILE A 17 -11.58 -1.98 -11.32
N ALA A 18 -10.94 -0.84 -11.49
CA ALA A 18 -9.81 -0.43 -10.65
C ALA A 18 -10.18 -0.36 -9.16
N ASN A 19 -11.38 0.11 -8.82
CA ASN A 19 -11.87 0.15 -7.44
C ASN A 19 -12.18 -1.25 -6.87
N GLN A 20 -12.59 -2.22 -7.69
CA GLN A 20 -12.74 -3.61 -7.22
C GLN A 20 -11.39 -4.21 -6.86
N VAL A 21 -10.36 -4.00 -7.69
CA VAL A 21 -8.99 -4.42 -7.37
C VAL A 21 -8.47 -3.72 -6.11
N TYR A 22 -8.70 -2.39 -5.99
CA TYR A 22 -8.38 -1.64 -4.78
C TYR A 22 -8.97 -2.32 -3.54
N THR A 23 -10.28 -2.59 -3.57
CA THR A 23 -10.98 -3.16 -2.41
C THR A 23 -10.43 -4.53 -2.06
N ALA A 24 -10.17 -5.39 -3.03
CA ALA A 24 -9.64 -6.73 -2.80
C ALA A 24 -8.25 -6.70 -2.16
N VAL A 25 -7.33 -5.91 -2.72
CA VAL A 25 -5.95 -5.79 -2.23
C VAL A 25 -5.91 -5.12 -0.85
N TYR A 26 -6.69 -4.04 -0.67
CA TYR A 26 -6.74 -3.33 0.60
C TYR A 26 -7.32 -4.21 1.71
N GLN A 27 -8.41 -4.94 1.47
CA GLN A 27 -9.03 -5.82 2.47
C GLN A 27 -8.12 -6.95 2.90
N PHE A 28 -7.33 -7.51 1.97
CA PHE A 28 -6.34 -8.53 2.32
C PHE A 28 -5.35 -8.01 3.36
N VAL A 29 -4.76 -6.84 3.14
CA VAL A 29 -3.80 -6.24 4.08
C VAL A 29 -4.50 -5.74 5.36
N ASN A 30 -5.70 -5.17 5.22
CA ASN A 30 -6.47 -4.65 6.34
C ASN A 30 -6.84 -5.74 7.36
N SER A 31 -7.07 -6.98 6.92
CA SER A 31 -7.31 -8.11 7.82
C SER A 31 -6.17 -8.30 8.83
N PHE A 32 -4.93 -8.10 8.38
CA PHE A 32 -3.76 -8.11 9.25
C PHE A 32 -3.68 -6.85 10.13
N GLN A 33 -4.03 -5.68 9.59
CA GLN A 33 -4.03 -4.42 10.34
C GLN A 33 -5.01 -4.46 11.52
N VAL A 34 -6.18 -5.04 11.32
CA VAL A 34 -7.17 -5.27 12.38
C VAL A 34 -6.61 -6.17 13.48
N ALA A 35 -5.83 -7.20 13.13
CA ALA A 35 -5.26 -8.13 14.09
C ALA A 35 -4.22 -7.47 15.03
N TYR A 36 -3.41 -6.53 14.56
CA TYR A 36 -2.42 -5.85 15.42
C TYR A 36 -2.92 -4.57 16.08
N SER A 37 -4.04 -4.02 15.63
CA SER A 37 -4.60 -2.76 16.14
C SER A 37 -4.78 -2.74 17.67
N PRO A 38 -5.38 -3.78 18.33
CA PRO A 38 -5.53 -3.78 19.77
C PRO A 38 -4.20 -3.73 20.53
N TYR A 39 -3.17 -4.42 19.99
CA TYR A 39 -1.85 -4.45 20.61
C TYR A 39 -1.16 -3.08 20.56
N LEU A 40 -1.31 -2.36 19.45
CA LEU A 40 -0.77 -1.03 19.28
C LEU A 40 -1.46 -0.03 20.21
N MET A 41 -2.82 -0.08 20.29
CA MET A 41 -3.62 0.76 21.17
C MET A 41 -3.30 0.49 22.65
N GLN A 42 -3.18 -0.77 23.05
CA GLN A 42 -2.82 -1.14 24.42
C GLN A 42 -1.42 -0.66 24.80
N THR A 43 -0.45 -0.74 23.88
CA THR A 43 0.91 -0.26 24.12
C THR A 43 0.94 1.26 24.31
N TYR A 44 0.11 1.99 23.55
CA TYR A 44 -0.09 3.43 23.73
C TYR A 44 -0.68 3.75 25.09
N ALA A 45 -1.78 3.08 25.48
CA ALA A 45 -2.46 3.28 26.77
C ALA A 45 -1.58 2.95 27.97
N GLN A 46 -0.58 2.09 27.81
CA GLN A 46 0.43 1.79 28.84
C GLN A 46 1.60 2.79 28.86
N GLU A 47 1.54 3.85 28.06
CA GLU A 47 2.60 4.89 27.92
C GLU A 47 3.99 4.34 27.59
N LYS A 48 4.06 3.13 26.97
CA LYS A 48 5.32 2.49 26.59
C LYS A 48 5.80 3.01 25.22
N PHE A 49 6.05 4.32 25.14
CA PHE A 49 6.34 5.01 23.86
C PHE A 49 7.56 4.47 23.12
N GLU A 50 8.61 4.04 23.82
CA GLU A 50 9.78 3.45 23.17
C GLU A 50 9.46 2.10 22.48
N ASN A 51 8.60 1.29 23.08
CA ASN A 51 8.12 0.07 22.45
C ASN A 51 7.17 0.39 21.30
N LEU A 52 6.31 1.40 21.48
CA LEU A 52 5.36 1.84 20.44
C LEU A 52 6.09 2.31 19.16
N LYS A 53 7.18 3.09 19.28
CA LYS A 53 8.01 3.51 18.14
C LYS A 53 8.50 2.31 17.32
N LYS A 54 9.01 1.28 18.00
CA LYS A 54 9.48 0.05 17.36
C LYS A 54 8.35 -0.73 16.70
N LEU A 55 7.17 -0.79 17.34
CA LEU A 55 6.00 -1.47 16.80
C LEU A 55 5.44 -0.78 15.56
N ILE A 56 5.37 0.56 15.52
CA ILE A 56 4.94 1.32 14.35
C ILE A 56 5.83 0.97 13.16
N VAL A 57 7.16 1.01 13.33
CA VAL A 57 8.10 0.66 12.26
C VAL A 57 7.94 -0.80 11.83
N PHE A 58 7.81 -1.73 12.78
CA PHE A 58 7.64 -3.16 12.50
C PHE A 58 6.35 -3.43 11.72
N PHE A 59 5.21 -2.90 12.19
CA PHE A 59 3.92 -3.11 11.52
C PHE A 59 3.85 -2.41 10.15
N SER A 60 4.51 -1.25 9.98
CA SER A 60 4.62 -0.62 8.67
C SER A 60 5.39 -1.51 7.69
N LYS A 61 6.53 -2.07 8.09
CA LYS A 61 7.31 -3.00 7.26
C LYS A 61 6.51 -4.24 6.89
N PHE A 62 5.84 -4.83 7.87
CA PHE A 62 5.10 -6.07 7.65
C PHE A 62 3.85 -5.85 6.79
N SER A 63 3.10 -4.77 6.99
CA SER A 63 1.96 -4.42 6.15
C SER A 63 2.37 -4.19 4.69
N ILE A 64 3.48 -3.48 4.47
CA ILE A 64 4.02 -3.28 3.12
C ILE A 64 4.52 -4.59 2.51
N PHE A 65 5.17 -5.44 3.27
CA PHE A 65 5.59 -6.75 2.79
C PHE A 65 4.39 -7.58 2.30
N LEU A 66 3.33 -7.70 3.11
CA LEU A 66 2.09 -8.38 2.72
C LEU A 66 1.45 -7.74 1.47
N TYR A 67 1.43 -6.42 1.42
CA TYR A 67 0.94 -5.69 0.25
C TYR A 67 1.74 -6.05 -1.01
N LEU A 68 3.06 -6.02 -0.95
CA LEU A 68 3.92 -6.29 -2.12
C LEU A 68 3.80 -7.72 -2.62
N LEU A 69 3.56 -8.70 -1.74
CA LEU A 69 3.32 -10.10 -2.16
C LEU A 69 2.12 -10.22 -3.12
N VAL A 70 1.12 -9.38 -2.98
CA VAL A 70 -0.07 -9.37 -3.84
C VAL A 70 0.07 -8.33 -4.94
N ALA A 71 0.53 -7.12 -4.62
CA ALA A 71 0.55 -6.01 -5.55
C ALA A 71 1.57 -6.18 -6.68
N VAL A 72 2.75 -6.77 -6.43
CA VAL A 72 3.78 -6.93 -7.47
C VAL A 72 3.34 -7.90 -8.56
N PRO A 73 2.86 -9.13 -8.26
CA PRO A 73 2.30 -10.00 -9.29
C PRO A 73 1.10 -9.37 -10.03
N LEU A 74 0.18 -8.74 -9.27
CA LEU A 74 -0.97 -8.05 -9.84
C LEU A 74 -0.56 -6.93 -10.81
N PHE A 75 0.41 -6.11 -10.44
CA PHE A 75 0.94 -5.03 -11.27
C PHE A 75 1.61 -5.56 -12.55
N THR A 76 2.38 -6.64 -12.41
CA THR A 76 3.11 -7.26 -13.52
C THR A 76 2.14 -7.88 -14.53
N PHE A 77 1.19 -8.67 -14.05
CA PHE A 77 0.28 -9.47 -14.88
C PHE A 77 -1.12 -8.83 -15.00
N THR A 78 -1.27 -7.53 -14.74
CA THR A 78 -2.57 -6.84 -14.80
C THR A 78 -3.31 -7.10 -16.10
N GLU A 79 -2.63 -7.01 -17.25
CA GLU A 79 -3.24 -7.18 -18.56
C GLU A 79 -3.82 -8.59 -18.72
N PHE A 80 -3.03 -9.61 -18.43
CA PHE A 80 -3.46 -11.01 -18.53
C PHE A 80 -4.60 -11.34 -17.55
N ILE A 81 -4.52 -10.82 -16.32
CA ILE A 81 -5.56 -11.02 -15.32
C ILE A 81 -6.87 -10.36 -15.74
N LEU A 82 -6.82 -9.13 -16.26
CA LEU A 82 -8.01 -8.44 -16.74
C LEU A 82 -8.62 -9.14 -17.96
N GLN A 83 -7.82 -9.68 -18.87
CA GLN A 83 -8.31 -10.45 -20.03
C GLN A 83 -9.01 -11.75 -19.62
N ILE A 84 -8.53 -12.44 -18.58
CA ILE A 84 -9.20 -13.64 -18.06
C ILE A 84 -10.49 -13.30 -17.32
N TRP A 85 -10.47 -12.19 -16.57
CA TRP A 85 -11.60 -11.80 -15.72
C TRP A 85 -12.74 -11.16 -16.50
N LEU A 86 -12.42 -10.37 -17.54
CA LEU A 86 -13.37 -9.60 -18.32
C LEU A 86 -13.37 -10.09 -19.76
N ASN A 87 -14.55 -10.29 -20.35
CA ASN A 87 -14.67 -10.62 -21.78
C ASN A 87 -14.11 -9.50 -22.66
N ASP A 88 -14.49 -8.24 -22.31
CA ASP A 88 -13.99 -7.02 -22.96
C ASP A 88 -13.35 -6.13 -21.89
N VAL A 89 -12.07 -5.80 -22.07
CA VAL A 89 -11.32 -4.93 -21.16
C VAL A 89 -11.52 -3.48 -21.62
N PRO A 90 -12.20 -2.62 -20.82
CA PRO A 90 -12.39 -1.22 -21.17
C PRO A 90 -11.06 -0.49 -21.31
N ASP A 91 -11.04 0.51 -22.20
CA ASP A 91 -9.93 1.44 -22.31
C ASP A 91 -9.59 2.04 -20.95
N TYR A 92 -8.32 2.26 -20.68
CA TYR A 92 -7.78 2.73 -19.39
C TYR A 92 -7.93 1.78 -18.19
N ALA A 93 -8.66 0.67 -18.25
CA ALA A 93 -8.83 -0.22 -17.09
C ALA A 93 -7.48 -0.76 -16.57
N LEU A 94 -6.57 -1.13 -17.47
CA LEU A 94 -5.22 -1.56 -17.15
C LEU A 94 -4.43 -0.46 -16.43
N LEU A 95 -4.42 0.75 -16.99
CA LEU A 95 -3.67 1.87 -16.44
C LEU A 95 -4.24 2.30 -15.08
N PHE A 96 -5.57 2.40 -14.96
CA PHE A 96 -6.25 2.75 -13.72
C PHE A 96 -5.99 1.73 -12.61
N THR A 97 -6.00 0.45 -12.95
CA THR A 97 -5.67 -0.62 -11.99
C THR A 97 -4.25 -0.47 -11.48
N ARG A 98 -3.27 -0.26 -12.35
CA ARG A 98 -1.87 -0.04 -11.94
C ARG A 98 -1.69 1.21 -11.07
N LEU A 99 -2.32 2.32 -11.45
CA LEU A 99 -2.26 3.56 -10.65
C LEU A 99 -2.95 3.41 -9.30
N THR A 100 -4.05 2.66 -9.24
CA THR A 100 -4.74 2.33 -7.99
C THR A 100 -3.85 1.56 -7.02
N LEU A 101 -3.06 0.61 -7.50
CA LEU A 101 -2.09 -0.08 -6.64
C LEU A 101 -1.10 0.90 -6.00
N ILE A 102 -0.67 1.95 -6.71
CA ILE A 102 0.20 2.98 -6.11
C ILE A 102 -0.52 3.74 -4.99
N VAL A 103 -1.81 4.04 -5.13
CA VAL A 103 -2.61 4.67 -4.05
C VAL A 103 -2.66 3.75 -2.83
N VAL A 104 -2.98 2.47 -3.02
CA VAL A 104 -3.06 1.47 -1.93
C VAL A 104 -1.72 1.36 -1.18
N PHE A 105 -0.58 1.48 -1.86
CA PHE A 105 0.74 1.48 -1.23
C PHE A 105 0.86 2.53 -0.12
N PHE A 106 0.47 3.78 -0.40
CA PHE A 106 0.54 4.86 0.59
C PHE A 106 -0.49 4.68 1.71
N GLU A 107 -1.65 4.12 1.44
CA GLU A 107 -2.67 3.84 2.45
C GLU A 107 -2.23 2.73 3.41
N VAL A 108 -1.69 1.65 2.88
CA VAL A 108 -1.15 0.54 3.68
C VAL A 108 0.00 1.00 4.56
N LEU A 109 0.91 1.82 4.01
CA LEU A 109 2.03 2.40 4.75
C LEU A 109 1.55 3.33 5.88
N SER A 110 0.42 3.97 5.68
CA SER A 110 -0.17 4.92 6.63
C SER A 110 -0.92 4.25 7.79
N ALA A 111 -1.31 2.99 7.68
CA ALA A 111 -2.22 2.34 8.63
C ALA A 111 -1.71 2.33 10.08
N PRO A 112 -0.47 1.94 10.42
CA PRO A 112 0.02 2.00 11.79
C PRO A 112 0.07 3.41 12.35
N LEU A 113 0.25 4.41 11.48
CA LEU A 113 0.33 5.82 11.88
C LEU A 113 -1.04 6.34 12.31
N TRP A 114 -2.09 6.13 11.51
CA TRP A 114 -3.41 6.60 11.84
C TRP A 114 -4.00 5.85 13.05
N LEU A 115 -3.71 4.55 13.21
CA LEU A 115 -4.07 3.80 14.41
C LEU A 115 -3.43 4.38 15.66
N THR A 116 -2.18 4.84 15.58
CA THR A 116 -1.50 5.51 16.70
C THR A 116 -2.17 6.84 17.04
N VAL A 117 -2.58 7.62 16.03
CA VAL A 117 -3.34 8.86 16.29
C VAL A 117 -4.70 8.57 16.92
N GLN A 118 -5.39 7.51 16.49
CA GLN A 118 -6.64 7.10 17.14
C GLN A 118 -6.43 6.69 18.59
N ALA A 119 -5.35 5.98 18.90
CA ALA A 119 -5.01 5.58 20.26
C ALA A 119 -4.80 6.77 21.20
N SER A 120 -4.40 7.94 20.69
CA SER A 120 -4.22 9.16 21.48
C SER A 120 -5.54 9.76 21.99
N GLY A 121 -6.69 9.39 21.42
CA GLY A 121 -8.01 9.95 21.74
C GLY A 121 -8.25 11.38 21.24
N ASN A 122 -7.21 12.17 20.97
CA ASN A 122 -7.35 13.55 20.48
C ASN A 122 -7.29 13.60 18.96
N ILE A 123 -8.33 13.08 18.32
CA ILE A 123 -8.39 12.88 16.86
C ILE A 123 -9.00 14.07 16.10
N GLN A 124 -9.65 15.02 16.78
CA GLN A 124 -10.47 16.04 16.13
C GLN A 124 -9.66 16.89 15.13
N ARG A 125 -8.55 17.49 15.58
CA ARG A 125 -7.71 18.32 14.70
C ARG A 125 -7.10 17.53 13.56
N TYR A 126 -6.65 16.33 13.86
CA TYR A 126 -6.13 15.42 12.85
C TYR A 126 -7.17 15.10 11.80
N GLN A 127 -8.40 14.77 12.20
CA GLN A 127 -9.47 14.38 11.28
C GLN A 127 -9.89 15.53 10.37
N ILE A 128 -9.94 16.77 10.87
CA ILE A 128 -10.26 17.94 10.07
C ILE A 128 -9.20 18.13 8.96
N ILE A 129 -7.92 18.09 9.33
CA ILE A 129 -6.84 18.33 8.36
C ILE A 129 -6.76 17.20 7.33
N ILE A 130 -6.86 15.94 7.76
CA ILE A 130 -6.81 14.81 6.83
C ILE A 130 -8.01 14.81 5.86
N SER A 131 -9.20 15.15 6.37
CA SER A 131 -10.39 15.29 5.52
C SER A 131 -10.22 16.40 4.49
N PHE A 132 -9.64 17.52 4.88
CA PHE A 132 -9.33 18.61 3.95
C PHE A 132 -8.34 18.17 2.86
N ILE A 133 -7.26 17.47 3.22
CA ILE A 133 -6.29 16.92 2.26
C ILE A 133 -6.98 15.97 1.27
N LEU A 134 -7.86 15.10 1.76
CA LEU A 134 -8.56 14.14 0.89
C LEU A 134 -9.58 14.81 -0.03
N ILE A 135 -10.28 15.86 0.44
CA ILE A 135 -11.22 16.64 -0.37
C ILE A 135 -10.49 17.39 -1.48
N LEU A 136 -9.23 17.81 -1.29
CA LEU A 136 -8.43 18.46 -2.33
C LEU A 136 -8.30 17.62 -3.61
N ASN A 137 -8.49 16.30 -3.52
CA ASN A 137 -8.52 15.44 -4.71
C ASN A 137 -9.54 15.93 -5.77
N LEU A 138 -10.72 16.40 -5.34
CA LEU A 138 -11.78 16.83 -6.24
C LEU A 138 -11.38 18.08 -7.07
N PRO A 139 -10.98 19.21 -6.43
CA PRO A 139 -10.60 20.39 -7.18
C PRO A 139 -9.31 20.17 -8.01
N ILE A 140 -8.33 19.39 -7.52
CA ILE A 140 -7.12 19.07 -8.28
C ILE A 140 -7.48 18.28 -9.55
N ALA A 141 -8.29 17.22 -9.42
CA ALA A 141 -8.72 16.43 -10.58
C ALA A 141 -9.52 17.28 -11.58
N TYR A 142 -10.42 18.16 -11.08
CA TYR A 142 -11.20 19.06 -11.92
C TYR A 142 -10.30 20.00 -12.72
N MET A 143 -9.35 20.68 -12.07
CA MET A 143 -8.41 21.59 -12.74
C MET A 143 -7.57 20.83 -13.80
N CYS A 144 -7.07 19.64 -13.45
CA CYS A 144 -6.32 18.83 -14.39
C CYS A 144 -7.17 18.39 -15.61
N PHE A 145 -8.45 18.09 -15.42
CA PHE A 145 -9.34 17.73 -16.54
C PHE A 145 -9.59 18.91 -17.48
N MET A 146 -9.73 20.11 -16.93
CA MET A 146 -9.90 21.31 -17.74
C MET A 146 -8.67 21.62 -18.59
N GLU A 147 -7.45 21.41 -18.04
CA GLU A 147 -6.18 21.74 -18.70
C GLU A 147 -5.76 20.67 -19.72
N TRP A 148 -5.77 19.39 -19.30
CA TRP A 148 -5.19 18.30 -20.10
C TRP A 148 -6.20 17.36 -20.74
N ASN A 149 -7.48 17.45 -20.40
CA ASN A 149 -8.56 16.60 -20.93
C ASN A 149 -8.22 15.09 -20.96
N GLN A 150 -7.59 14.58 -19.90
CA GLN A 150 -7.19 13.17 -19.82
C GLN A 150 -7.69 12.52 -18.51
N PRO A 151 -8.37 11.34 -18.58
CA PRO A 151 -8.97 10.71 -17.41
C PRO A 151 -7.94 10.19 -16.38
N VAL A 152 -6.69 9.99 -16.81
CA VAL A 152 -5.58 9.52 -15.96
C VAL A 152 -5.31 10.47 -14.79
N PHE A 153 -5.53 11.75 -14.95
CA PHE A 153 -5.28 12.75 -13.92
C PHE A 153 -6.16 12.60 -12.67
N ALA A 154 -7.29 11.88 -12.75
CA ALA A 154 -8.03 11.49 -11.57
C ALA A 154 -7.20 10.66 -10.58
N PHE A 155 -6.40 9.75 -11.12
CA PHE A 155 -5.52 8.88 -10.31
C PHE A 155 -4.24 9.60 -9.90
N VAL A 156 -3.70 10.48 -10.73
CA VAL A 156 -2.57 11.35 -10.36
C VAL A 156 -2.95 12.22 -9.17
N ALA A 157 -4.14 12.83 -9.17
CA ALA A 157 -4.66 13.59 -8.04
C ALA A 157 -4.84 12.72 -6.78
N LYS A 158 -5.35 11.48 -6.92
CA LYS A 158 -5.46 10.52 -5.80
C LYS A 158 -4.09 10.16 -5.23
N ILE A 159 -3.09 9.89 -6.06
CA ILE A 159 -1.73 9.58 -5.62
C ILE A 159 -1.14 10.78 -4.87
N PHE A 160 -1.28 11.98 -5.42
CA PHE A 160 -0.78 13.20 -4.80
C PHE A 160 -1.40 13.42 -3.42
N THR A 161 -2.73 13.31 -3.29
CA THR A 161 -3.41 13.45 -1.99
C THR A 161 -3.07 12.33 -1.02
N ALA A 162 -2.84 11.10 -1.49
CA ALA A 162 -2.39 9.98 -0.67
C ALA A 162 -0.97 10.22 -0.11
N ILE A 163 -0.06 10.78 -0.91
CA ILE A 163 1.29 11.18 -0.47
C ILE A 163 1.20 12.30 0.59
N LEU A 164 0.41 13.34 0.35
CA LEU A 164 0.21 14.43 1.31
C LEU A 164 -0.38 13.90 2.63
N ALA A 165 -1.37 13.02 2.54
CA ALA A 165 -1.97 12.38 3.71
C ALA A 165 -0.94 11.54 4.48
N PHE A 166 -0.09 10.79 3.79
CA PHE A 166 0.99 10.01 4.41
C PHE A 166 1.99 10.94 5.14
N ILE A 167 2.46 11.99 4.48
CA ILE A 167 3.39 12.97 5.10
C ILE A 167 2.77 13.59 6.35
N PHE A 168 1.51 14.02 6.26
CA PHE A 168 0.80 14.59 7.40
C PHE A 168 0.64 13.59 8.56
N ARG A 169 0.40 12.30 8.27
CA ARG A 169 0.32 11.25 9.28
C ARG A 169 1.66 11.04 10.00
N VAL A 170 2.76 10.98 9.24
CA VAL A 170 4.11 10.88 9.83
C VAL A 170 4.40 12.07 10.75
N TYR A 171 4.08 13.28 10.31
CA TYR A 171 4.24 14.49 11.10
C TYR A 171 3.39 14.46 12.37
N SER A 172 2.11 14.08 12.27
CA SER A 172 1.17 14.03 13.41
C SER A 172 1.63 13.04 14.47
N VAL A 173 2.10 11.85 14.08
CA VAL A 173 2.61 10.85 15.05
C VAL A 173 3.94 11.30 15.65
N GLY A 174 4.76 12.04 14.90
CA GLY A 174 5.97 12.69 15.41
C GLY A 174 5.67 13.73 16.50
N LEU A 175 4.64 14.56 16.31
CA LEU A 175 4.20 15.55 17.31
C LEU A 175 3.68 14.89 18.61
N LEU A 176 3.09 13.71 18.53
CA LEU A 176 2.68 12.93 19.70
C LEU A 176 3.87 12.31 20.47
N GLY A 177 5.12 12.49 20.01
CA GLY A 177 6.30 11.84 20.59
C GLY A 177 6.36 10.32 20.38
N CYS A 178 5.41 9.77 19.62
CA CYS A 178 5.27 8.33 19.37
C CYS A 178 6.11 7.84 18.18
N LEU A 179 6.80 8.73 17.47
CA LEU A 179 7.63 8.39 16.32
C LEU A 179 8.88 9.25 16.29
N ASN A 180 10.03 8.61 16.10
CA ASN A 180 11.24 9.30 15.69
C ASN A 180 11.26 9.35 14.16
N ILE A 181 10.93 10.52 13.60
CA ILE A 181 10.79 10.69 12.13
C ILE A 181 12.09 10.29 11.41
N LYS A 182 13.26 10.65 11.95
CA LYS A 182 14.56 10.29 11.35
C LYS A 182 14.75 8.78 11.30
N GLU A 183 14.48 8.08 12.39
CA GLU A 183 14.57 6.62 12.45
C GLU A 183 13.52 5.92 11.56
N TYR A 184 12.33 6.48 11.46
CA TYR A 184 11.28 5.98 10.56
C TYR A 184 11.71 6.10 9.09
N VAL A 185 12.21 7.26 8.70
CA VAL A 185 12.70 7.50 7.35
C VAL A 185 13.88 6.58 7.02
N THR A 186 14.91 6.52 7.87
CA THR A 186 16.09 5.69 7.61
C THR A 186 15.82 4.20 7.80
N GLY A 187 15.04 3.84 8.80
CA GLY A 187 14.74 2.44 9.13
C GLY A 187 13.70 1.77 8.23
N LEU A 188 12.81 2.55 7.61
CA LEU A 188 11.75 2.05 6.76
C LEU A 188 11.87 2.55 5.33
N LEU A 189 11.78 3.88 5.09
CA LEU A 189 11.67 4.42 3.73
C LEU A 189 12.90 4.11 2.87
N LEU A 190 14.12 4.26 3.40
CA LEU A 190 15.33 3.90 2.64
C LEU A 190 15.39 2.42 2.30
N ARG A 191 14.92 1.55 3.19
CA ARG A 191 14.86 0.11 2.91
C ARG A 191 13.79 -0.24 1.90
N LEU A 192 12.66 0.46 1.92
CA LEU A 192 11.62 0.33 0.90
C LEU A 192 12.13 0.78 -0.47
N VAL A 193 12.90 1.88 -0.55
CA VAL A 193 13.55 2.30 -1.80
C VAL A 193 14.50 1.22 -2.29
N GLY A 194 15.33 0.64 -1.42
CA GLY A 194 16.22 -0.48 -1.78
C GLY A 194 15.44 -1.70 -2.31
N LEU A 195 14.31 -2.01 -1.70
CA LEU A 195 13.44 -3.11 -2.13
C LEU A 195 12.79 -2.80 -3.49
N LEU A 196 12.32 -1.57 -3.72
CA LEU A 196 11.75 -1.15 -5.00
C LEU A 196 12.79 -1.18 -6.13
N VAL A 197 14.05 -0.80 -5.87
CA VAL A 197 15.15 -0.89 -6.85
C VAL A 197 15.36 -2.34 -7.31
N VAL A 198 15.15 -3.33 -6.45
CA VAL A 198 15.24 -4.75 -6.83
C VAL A 198 13.97 -5.23 -7.56
N ILE A 199 12.80 -4.74 -7.15
CA ILE A 199 11.51 -5.13 -7.75
C ILE A 199 11.33 -4.59 -9.17
N ILE A 200 11.76 -3.34 -9.45
CA ILE A 200 11.58 -2.70 -10.75
C ILE A 200 12.18 -3.53 -11.90
N PRO A 201 13.43 -4.02 -11.84
CA PRO A 201 13.97 -4.90 -12.88
C PRO A 201 13.19 -6.21 -13.06
N ILE A 202 12.65 -6.77 -11.98
CA ILE A 202 11.85 -8.00 -12.03
C ILE A 202 10.55 -7.75 -12.80
N ILE A 203 9.85 -6.66 -12.48
CA ILE A 203 8.65 -6.23 -13.19
C ILE A 203 8.98 -5.99 -14.67
N TYR A 204 10.07 -5.26 -14.94
CA TYR A 204 10.50 -4.93 -16.31
C TYR A 204 10.79 -6.19 -17.11
N PHE A 205 11.54 -7.15 -16.59
CA PHE A 205 11.85 -8.40 -17.26
C PHE A 205 10.59 -9.20 -17.60
N ASN A 206 9.68 -9.36 -16.64
CA ASN A 206 8.42 -10.08 -16.85
C ASN A 206 7.42 -9.32 -17.74
N PHE A 207 7.55 -8.00 -17.86
CA PHE A 207 6.71 -7.20 -18.74
C PHE A 207 7.00 -7.46 -20.23
N TYR A 208 8.25 -7.77 -20.58
CA TYR A 208 8.63 -8.12 -21.95
C TYR A 208 8.32 -9.57 -22.31
N HIS A 209 8.16 -10.47 -21.35
CA HIS A 209 7.72 -11.84 -21.59
C HIS A 209 6.19 -11.88 -21.72
N LYS A 210 5.71 -11.98 -22.98
CA LYS A 210 4.27 -12.22 -23.21
C LYS A 210 3.89 -13.59 -22.65
N ILE A 211 3.09 -13.59 -21.61
CA ILE A 211 2.54 -14.81 -21.03
C ILE A 211 1.44 -15.34 -21.92
N SER A 212 1.54 -16.60 -22.28
CA SER A 212 0.60 -17.28 -23.19
C SER A 212 -0.37 -18.22 -22.48
N SER A 213 -0.06 -18.60 -21.22
CA SER A 213 -0.88 -19.58 -20.48
C SER A 213 -1.00 -19.24 -18.98
N ILE A 214 -2.08 -19.73 -18.36
CA ILE A 214 -2.32 -19.59 -16.91
C ILE A 214 -1.22 -20.29 -16.11
N SER A 215 -0.73 -21.44 -16.57
CA SER A 215 0.36 -22.17 -15.91
C SER A 215 1.67 -21.38 -15.88
N GLU A 216 2.00 -20.69 -16.97
CA GLU A 216 3.17 -19.82 -17.06
C GLU A 216 3.03 -18.60 -16.11
N MET A 217 1.85 -17.97 -16.07
CA MET A 217 1.57 -16.90 -15.12
C MET A 217 1.73 -17.37 -13.66
N MET A 218 1.22 -18.54 -13.32
CA MET A 218 1.36 -19.10 -11.97
C MET A 218 2.82 -19.35 -11.61
N LEU A 219 3.61 -19.98 -12.49
CA LEU A 219 5.04 -20.22 -12.25
C LEU A 219 5.81 -18.92 -12.03
N ASN A 220 5.57 -17.91 -12.87
CA ASN A 220 6.21 -16.60 -12.73
C ASN A 220 5.76 -15.89 -11.46
N THR A 221 4.48 -15.99 -11.10
CA THR A 221 3.96 -15.44 -9.82
C THR A 221 4.65 -16.09 -8.63
N PHE A 222 4.80 -17.42 -8.60
CA PHE A 222 5.54 -18.12 -7.54
C PHE A 222 7.00 -17.69 -7.47
N SER A 223 7.67 -17.52 -8.62
CA SER A 223 9.06 -17.04 -8.68
C SER A 223 9.19 -15.64 -8.11
N ILE A 224 8.27 -14.72 -8.47
CA ILE A 224 8.24 -13.34 -7.97
C ILE A 224 8.02 -13.34 -6.45
N ILE A 225 7.03 -14.10 -5.95
CA ILE A 225 6.74 -14.20 -4.51
C ILE A 225 7.94 -14.75 -3.74
N PHE A 226 8.56 -15.83 -4.24
CA PHE A 226 9.74 -16.42 -3.63
C PHE A 226 10.91 -15.43 -3.55
N LEU A 227 11.15 -14.71 -4.62
CA LEU A 227 12.20 -13.70 -4.69
C LEU A 227 11.90 -12.50 -3.77
N LEU A 228 10.64 -12.07 -3.70
CA LEU A 228 10.20 -11.04 -2.77
C LEU A 228 10.41 -11.43 -1.30
N ILE A 229 10.12 -12.69 -0.95
CA ILE A 229 10.36 -13.21 0.40
C ILE A 229 11.85 -13.14 0.74
N ILE A 230 12.73 -13.59 -0.17
CA ILE A 230 14.17 -13.55 0.03
C ILE A 230 14.64 -12.09 0.20
N VAL A 231 14.29 -11.22 -0.73
CA VAL A 231 14.73 -9.82 -0.70
C VAL A 231 14.20 -9.08 0.53
N ALA A 232 12.93 -9.28 0.87
CA ALA A 232 12.35 -8.69 2.06
C ALA A 232 13.01 -9.20 3.35
N PHE A 233 13.36 -10.48 3.41
CA PHE A 233 14.10 -11.06 4.51
C PHE A 233 15.43 -10.35 4.72
N PHE A 234 16.21 -10.08 3.68
CA PHE A 234 17.50 -9.42 3.78
C PHE A 234 17.42 -7.91 3.99
N LEU A 235 16.47 -7.23 3.36
CA LEU A 235 16.40 -5.76 3.35
C LEU A 235 15.49 -5.17 4.44
N LEU A 236 14.32 -5.78 4.71
CA LEU A 236 13.35 -5.20 5.62
C LEU A 236 13.62 -5.53 7.08
N LEU A 237 14.10 -6.75 7.38
CA LEU A 237 14.23 -7.22 8.75
C LEU A 237 15.55 -6.77 9.39
N ASN A 238 15.46 -6.38 10.65
CA ASN A 238 16.61 -6.16 11.52
C ASN A 238 17.00 -7.45 12.24
N ARG A 239 18.28 -7.57 12.68
CA ARG A 239 18.78 -8.75 13.43
C ARG A 239 17.91 -9.15 14.62
N ASN A 240 17.28 -8.19 15.29
CA ASN A 240 16.39 -8.45 16.43
C ASN A 240 15.00 -8.94 16.00
N GLU A 241 14.52 -8.49 14.85
CA GLU A 241 13.22 -8.90 14.28
C GLU A 241 13.27 -10.35 13.79
N TYR A 242 14.42 -10.82 13.27
CA TYR A 242 14.65 -12.24 12.96
C TYR A 242 14.43 -13.15 14.18
N LYS A 243 14.96 -12.76 15.35
CA LYS A 243 14.80 -13.56 16.56
C LYS A 243 13.34 -13.69 16.99
N ILE A 244 12.54 -12.65 16.79
CA ILE A 244 11.10 -12.64 17.11
C ILE A 244 10.35 -13.59 16.16
N ILE A 245 10.60 -13.48 14.86
CA ILE A 245 9.96 -14.34 13.85
C ILE A 245 10.37 -15.80 14.06
N PHE A 246 11.65 -16.07 14.28
CA PHE A 246 12.13 -17.44 14.50
C PHE A 246 11.56 -18.07 15.78
N LYS A 247 11.42 -17.28 16.86
CA LYS A 247 10.77 -17.71 18.10
C LYS A 247 9.28 -17.99 17.91
N PHE A 248 8.61 -17.22 17.05
CA PHE A 248 7.19 -17.42 16.74
C PHE A 248 7.00 -18.69 15.89
N ILE A 249 7.79 -18.87 14.85
CA ILE A 249 7.78 -20.08 14.00
C ILE A 249 8.11 -21.32 14.81
N SER A 250 9.15 -21.29 15.64
CA SER A 250 9.54 -22.42 16.50
C SER A 250 8.46 -22.79 17.53
N LYS A 251 7.64 -21.82 17.96
CA LYS A 251 6.52 -22.06 18.89
C LYS A 251 5.32 -22.73 18.18
N ILE A 252 5.12 -22.42 16.90
CA ILE A 252 4.08 -23.09 16.08
C ILE A 252 4.49 -24.55 15.83
N PHE A 253 5.74 -24.80 15.41
CA PHE A 253 6.23 -26.14 15.15
C PHE A 253 6.44 -27.01 16.41
N LYS A 254 6.49 -26.42 17.61
CA LYS A 254 6.50 -27.18 18.88
C LYS A 254 5.11 -27.55 19.38
N LYS A 255 4.03 -27.05 18.77
CA LYS A 255 2.65 -27.39 19.10
C LYS A 255 2.04 -28.44 18.17
N VAL A 256 2.73 -28.85 17.14
CA VAL A 256 2.46 -29.99 16.26
C VAL A 256 3.36 -31.13 16.69
#